data_75b5f7fdb7e7679915ddf59ef005b08c
#
_entry.id   75b5f7fdb7e7679915ddf59ef005b08c
#
_cell.length_a   1.000
_cell.length_b   1.000
_cell.length_c   1.000
_cell.angle_alpha   90.00
_cell.angle_beta   90.00
_cell.angle_gamma   90.00
#
_symmetry.space_group_name_H-M   'P 1'
#
loop_
_entity.id
_entity.type
_entity.pdbx_description
1 polymer ?
#
loop_
_entity_poly.entity_id
_entity_poly.type
_entity_poly.pdbx_seq_one_letter_code
_entity_poly.pdbx_strand_id
1 'polypeptide(L)'
;GIVDSAENGVPIGNYLSQFFANLYLSELDHIMKEEMGIRYYYRFADDIVLLDGNKEKLHGTLVFINHYLNNERALSIKPNYQVFPVESRGVNYVGYVTFHDYCLARKQNKKNLCREVAKLRKRGMSDEEIRIKASSRLGFMQHCNSIYLLKTLNMKTFSEVTNSSGN
;
A
#
# COMPACT_ATOMS: atom_id res chain seq x y z
N GLY A 1 6.36 -9.74 2.02
CA GLY A 1 5.47 -10.49 1.14
C GLY A 1 5.64 -12.00 1.26
N ILE A 2 4.71 -12.76 0.72
CA ILE A 2 4.69 -14.23 0.73
C ILE A 2 5.24 -14.75 -0.59
N VAL A 3 5.98 -15.86 -0.55
CA VAL A 3 6.55 -16.54 -1.74
C VAL A 3 5.97 -17.94 -1.82
N ASP A 4 5.59 -18.38 -3.01
CA ASP A 4 5.23 -19.77 -3.28
C ASP A 4 6.50 -20.63 -3.31
N SER A 5 6.48 -21.75 -2.61
CA SER A 5 7.56 -22.73 -2.59
C SER A 5 7.34 -23.89 -3.59
N ALA A 6 6.18 -23.92 -4.26
CA ALA A 6 5.81 -24.94 -5.23
C ALA A 6 5.89 -24.41 -6.66
N GLU A 7 6.13 -25.30 -7.63
CA GLU A 7 6.07 -24.99 -9.08
C GLU A 7 4.65 -24.65 -9.58
N ASN A 8 3.62 -24.85 -8.73
CA ASN A 8 2.21 -24.61 -9.03
C ASN A 8 1.79 -23.26 -8.48
N GLY A 9 1.70 -22.25 -9.31
CA GLY A 9 1.22 -20.92 -8.97
C GLY A 9 -0.06 -20.55 -9.72
N VAL A 10 -0.69 -19.44 -9.32
CA VAL A 10 -1.84 -18.88 -10.04
C VAL A 10 -1.33 -17.92 -11.13
N PRO A 11 -1.83 -18.01 -12.40
CA PRO A 11 -1.33 -17.17 -13.49
C PRO A 11 -1.45 -15.68 -13.18
N ILE A 12 -0.38 -14.93 -13.39
CA ILE A 12 -0.35 -13.47 -13.20
C ILE A 12 -1.23 -12.80 -14.28
N GLY A 13 -2.10 -11.87 -13.87
CA GLY A 13 -2.93 -11.07 -14.78
C GLY A 13 -4.35 -11.59 -14.98
N ASN A 14 -4.73 -12.72 -14.41
CA ASN A 14 -6.13 -13.16 -14.40
C ASN A 14 -6.85 -12.54 -13.19
N TYR A 15 -8.05 -12.00 -13.41
CA TYR A 15 -8.90 -11.44 -12.35
C TYR A 15 -9.21 -12.45 -11.23
N LEU A 16 -9.46 -13.70 -11.59
CA LEU A 16 -9.72 -14.79 -10.64
C LEU A 16 -8.50 -15.14 -9.77
N SER A 17 -7.29 -14.87 -10.25
CA SER A 17 -6.07 -15.14 -9.48
C SER A 17 -6.02 -14.37 -8.17
N GLN A 18 -6.44 -13.11 -8.19
CA GLN A 18 -6.50 -12.29 -6.97
C GLN A 18 -7.57 -12.79 -6.00
N PHE A 19 -8.72 -13.23 -6.51
CA PHE A 19 -9.77 -13.82 -5.70
C PHE A 19 -9.29 -15.10 -5.01
N PHE A 20 -8.71 -16.04 -5.78
CA PHE A 20 -8.20 -17.29 -5.22
C PHE A 20 -7.05 -17.08 -4.24
N ALA A 21 -6.13 -16.16 -4.51
CA ALA A 21 -5.06 -15.83 -3.57
C ALA A 21 -5.60 -15.27 -2.25
N ASN A 22 -6.64 -14.44 -2.30
CA ASN A 22 -7.29 -13.92 -1.11
C ASN A 22 -8.04 -15.02 -0.35
N LEU A 23 -8.76 -15.88 -1.06
CA LEU A 23 -9.47 -17.03 -0.45
C LEU A 23 -8.48 -18.00 0.21
N TYR A 24 -7.35 -18.28 -0.45
CA TYR A 24 -6.31 -19.18 0.06
C TYR A 24 -5.71 -18.75 1.38
N LEU A 25 -5.63 -17.45 1.62
CA LEU A 25 -5.09 -16.85 2.85
C LEU A 25 -6.19 -16.38 3.83
N SER A 26 -7.48 -16.55 3.50
CA SER A 26 -8.58 -16.05 4.35
C SER A 26 -8.62 -16.70 5.73
N GLU A 27 -8.26 -17.99 5.83
CA GLU A 27 -8.18 -18.69 7.12
C GLU A 27 -7.10 -18.07 8.03
N LEU A 28 -5.94 -17.70 7.46
CA LEU A 28 -4.93 -16.97 8.23
C LEU A 28 -5.50 -15.64 8.76
N ASP A 29 -6.30 -14.93 7.95
CA ASP A 29 -6.94 -13.68 8.38
C ASP A 29 -7.89 -13.91 9.57
N HIS A 30 -8.67 -15.00 9.55
CA HIS A 30 -9.56 -15.40 10.67
C HIS A 30 -8.74 -15.72 11.91
N ILE A 31 -7.72 -16.56 11.81
CA ILE A 31 -6.85 -16.90 12.94
C ILE A 31 -6.25 -15.63 13.55
N MET A 32 -5.70 -14.74 12.73
CA MET A 32 -5.11 -13.48 13.20
C MET A 32 -6.11 -12.60 13.95
N LYS A 33 -7.32 -12.44 13.40
CA LYS A 33 -8.32 -11.52 13.93
C LYS A 33 -9.15 -12.10 15.06
N GLU A 34 -9.61 -13.33 14.93
CA GLU A 34 -10.62 -13.93 15.80
C GLU A 34 -9.99 -14.80 16.91
N GLU A 35 -8.99 -15.61 16.57
CA GLU A 35 -8.37 -16.50 17.55
C GLU A 35 -7.23 -15.83 18.31
N MET A 36 -6.30 -15.16 17.61
CA MET A 36 -5.17 -14.48 18.22
C MET A 36 -5.49 -13.05 18.69
N GLY A 37 -6.63 -12.50 18.29
CA GLY A 37 -7.07 -11.17 18.70
C GLY A 37 -6.12 -10.04 18.29
N ILE A 38 -5.44 -10.18 17.14
CA ILE A 38 -4.51 -9.15 16.64
C ILE A 38 -5.31 -7.95 16.15
N ARG A 39 -5.35 -6.88 16.92
CA ARG A 39 -6.15 -5.69 16.64
C ARG A 39 -5.74 -5.00 15.34
N TYR A 40 -4.45 -4.81 15.12
CA TYR A 40 -3.90 -4.07 13.98
C TYR A 40 -3.21 -5.04 13.02
N TYR A 41 -4.00 -5.83 12.33
CA TYR A 41 -3.62 -6.73 11.25
C TYR A 41 -4.21 -6.22 9.94
N TYR A 42 -3.37 -6.03 8.95
CA TYR A 42 -3.75 -5.58 7.61
C TYR A 42 -3.07 -6.47 6.58
N ARG A 43 -3.83 -6.95 5.61
CA ARG A 43 -3.32 -7.71 4.47
C ARG A 43 -3.85 -7.14 3.16
N PHE A 44 -2.96 -6.97 2.21
CA PHE A 44 -3.27 -6.64 0.82
C PHE A 44 -2.52 -7.63 -0.08
N ALA A 45 -3.24 -8.59 -0.65
CA ALA A 45 -2.68 -9.73 -1.37
C ALA A 45 -1.61 -10.47 -0.54
N ASP A 46 -0.34 -10.39 -0.92
CA ASP A 46 0.82 -11.01 -0.26
C ASP A 46 1.53 -10.08 0.75
N ASP A 47 1.13 -8.82 0.83
CA ASP A 47 1.71 -7.86 1.78
C ASP A 47 0.92 -7.87 3.10
N ILE A 48 1.60 -8.21 4.20
CA ILE A 48 1.03 -8.22 5.55
C ILE A 48 1.72 -7.16 6.42
N VAL A 49 0.93 -6.41 7.16
CA VAL A 49 1.37 -5.45 8.18
C VAL A 49 0.70 -5.76 9.51
N LEU A 50 1.51 -5.84 10.56
CA LEU A 50 1.09 -6.01 11.94
C LEU A 50 1.61 -4.84 12.76
N LEU A 51 0.78 -4.25 13.62
CA LEU A 51 1.20 -3.21 14.55
C LEU A 51 0.84 -3.64 15.98
N ASP A 52 1.82 -3.58 16.86
CA ASP A 52 1.63 -3.80 18.31
C ASP A 52 2.70 -3.00 19.07
N GLY A 53 2.39 -2.57 20.28
CA GLY A 53 3.35 -1.93 21.17
C GLY A 53 4.36 -2.90 21.78
N ASN A 54 4.08 -4.21 21.73
CA ASN A 54 4.95 -5.25 22.26
C ASN A 54 5.71 -5.94 21.13
N LYS A 55 7.03 -5.71 21.09
CA LYS A 55 7.93 -6.29 20.09
C LYS A 55 8.02 -7.82 20.17
N GLU A 56 7.99 -8.39 21.38
CA GLU A 56 8.05 -9.84 21.58
C GLU A 56 6.80 -10.52 21.02
N LYS A 57 5.62 -9.91 21.24
CA LYS A 57 4.37 -10.36 20.64
C LYS A 57 4.43 -10.34 19.12
N LEU A 58 5.00 -9.30 18.51
CA LEU A 58 5.20 -9.24 17.05
C LEU A 58 6.11 -10.37 16.56
N HIS A 59 7.21 -10.65 17.25
CA HIS A 59 8.09 -11.77 16.89
C HIS A 59 7.39 -13.12 17.06
N GLY A 60 6.63 -13.34 18.15
CA GLY A 60 5.85 -14.56 18.34
C GLY A 60 4.82 -14.77 17.23
N THR A 61 4.10 -13.70 16.88
CA THR A 61 3.14 -13.72 15.76
C THR A 61 3.81 -14.02 14.43
N LEU A 62 5.00 -13.47 14.18
CA LEU A 62 5.78 -13.74 12.97
C LEU A 62 6.18 -15.23 12.88
N VAL A 63 6.64 -15.81 13.99
CA VAL A 63 6.98 -17.25 14.05
C VAL A 63 5.74 -18.10 13.76
N PHE A 64 4.59 -17.77 14.34
CA PHE A 64 3.33 -18.45 14.09
C PHE A 64 2.93 -18.38 12.61
N ILE A 65 2.93 -17.17 12.00
CA ILE A 65 2.59 -17.00 10.58
C ILE A 65 3.51 -17.82 9.69
N ASN A 66 4.81 -17.82 9.96
CA ASN A 66 5.77 -18.58 9.17
C ASN A 66 5.52 -20.09 9.28
N HIS A 67 5.24 -20.59 10.49
CA HIS A 67 4.89 -21.99 10.72
C HIS A 67 3.61 -22.39 9.98
N TYR A 68 2.55 -21.58 10.10
CA TYR A 68 1.28 -21.81 9.41
C TYR A 68 1.43 -21.83 7.90
N LEU A 69 2.12 -20.83 7.34
CA LEU A 69 2.31 -20.74 5.89
C LEU A 69 3.10 -21.93 5.33
N ASN A 70 4.15 -22.36 6.04
CA ASN A 70 4.96 -23.50 5.58
C ASN A 70 4.20 -24.83 5.65
N ASN A 71 3.48 -25.08 6.73
CA ASN A 71 2.88 -26.39 6.98
C ASN A 71 1.50 -26.54 6.33
N GLU A 72 0.70 -25.48 6.35
CA GLU A 72 -0.70 -25.55 5.90
C GLU A 72 -0.92 -24.99 4.50
N ARG A 73 0.03 -24.21 3.97
CA ARG A 73 -0.17 -23.47 2.72
C ARG A 73 0.95 -23.63 1.70
N ALA A 74 1.99 -24.40 1.99
CA ALA A 74 3.17 -24.52 1.14
C ALA A 74 3.75 -23.17 0.69
N LEU A 75 3.64 -22.15 1.56
CA LEU A 75 4.11 -20.78 1.34
C LEU A 75 5.18 -20.43 2.37
N SER A 76 6.02 -19.45 2.08
CA SER A 76 7.02 -18.95 3.02
C SER A 76 7.04 -17.42 3.07
N ILE A 77 7.45 -16.88 4.22
CA ILE A 77 7.68 -15.44 4.35
C ILE A 77 8.99 -15.09 3.66
N LYS A 78 8.99 -14.02 2.85
CA LYS A 78 10.23 -13.49 2.25
C LYS A 78 11.24 -13.14 3.34
N PRO A 79 12.54 -13.42 3.15
CA PRO A 79 13.56 -13.19 4.18
C PRO A 79 13.79 -11.71 4.52
N ASN A 80 13.26 -10.79 3.71
CA ASN A 80 13.37 -9.34 3.90
C ASN A 80 12.25 -8.74 4.76
N TYR A 81 11.55 -9.54 5.55
CA TYR A 81 10.61 -9.02 6.55
C TYR A 81 11.32 -8.12 7.58
N GLN A 82 10.58 -7.21 8.19
CA GLN A 82 11.16 -6.20 9.07
C GLN A 82 10.26 -5.95 10.28
N VAL A 83 10.89 -5.85 11.46
CA VAL A 83 10.25 -5.40 12.70
C VAL A 83 10.99 -4.15 13.16
N PHE A 84 10.30 -3.02 13.23
CA PHE A 84 10.92 -1.72 13.55
C PHE A 84 9.90 -0.77 14.18
N PRO A 85 10.35 0.25 14.95
CA PRO A 85 9.48 1.31 15.43
C PRO A 85 8.96 2.18 14.28
N VAL A 86 7.65 2.48 14.30
CA VAL A 86 7.00 3.26 13.22
C VAL A 86 7.63 4.64 13.05
N GLU A 87 8.06 5.27 14.15
CA GLU A 87 8.69 6.60 14.16
C GLU A 87 10.01 6.63 13.38
N SER A 88 10.72 5.52 13.29
CA SER A 88 12.06 5.48 12.69
C SER A 88 12.04 5.70 11.17
N ARG A 89 11.01 5.20 10.47
CA ARG A 89 10.94 5.29 9.00
C ARG A 89 9.54 5.17 8.41
N GLY A 90 8.51 5.02 9.25
CA GLY A 90 7.15 4.78 8.83
C GLY A 90 6.90 3.40 8.22
N VAL A 91 5.64 3.01 8.14
CA VAL A 91 5.20 1.74 7.55
C VAL A 91 4.93 1.94 6.07
N ASN A 92 5.65 1.19 5.24
CA ASN A 92 5.49 1.23 3.80
C ASN A 92 4.45 0.19 3.35
N TYR A 93 3.23 0.64 3.08
CA TYR A 93 2.10 -0.22 2.74
C TYR A 93 1.22 0.42 1.65
N VAL A 94 0.78 -0.37 0.68
CA VAL A 94 -0.13 0.01 -0.42
C VAL A 94 0.26 1.34 -1.11
N GLY A 95 1.57 1.58 -1.26
CA GLY A 95 2.08 2.76 -1.98
C GLY A 95 2.25 4.01 -1.12
N TYR A 96 1.97 3.94 0.17
CA TYR A 96 2.16 4.99 1.15
C TYR A 96 3.25 4.63 2.16
N VAL A 97 3.76 5.65 2.85
CA VAL A 97 4.61 5.53 4.04
C VAL A 97 3.87 6.23 5.17
N THR A 98 3.32 5.45 6.10
CA THR A 98 2.46 5.94 7.18
C THR A 98 3.24 6.00 8.48
N PHE A 99 3.20 7.14 9.12
CA PHE A 99 3.69 7.42 10.48
C PHE A 99 2.49 7.54 11.43
N HIS A 100 2.71 7.83 12.70
CA HIS A 100 1.61 7.98 13.67
C HIS A 100 0.65 9.12 13.31
N ASP A 101 1.20 10.29 12.95
CA ASP A 101 0.43 11.52 12.78
C ASP A 101 0.25 11.95 11.33
N TYR A 102 0.98 11.33 10.39
CA TYR A 102 0.93 11.71 8.99
C TYR A 102 1.24 10.55 8.05
N CYS A 103 0.84 10.72 6.79
CA CYS A 103 1.06 9.77 5.73
C CYS A 103 1.72 10.47 4.52
N LEU A 104 2.69 9.83 3.91
CA LEU A 104 3.36 10.31 2.70
C LEU A 104 3.16 9.33 1.56
N ALA A 105 3.03 9.81 0.33
CA ALA A 105 3.13 8.93 -0.82
C ALA A 105 4.55 8.38 -0.96
N ARG A 106 4.69 7.10 -1.35
CA ARG A 106 5.98 6.47 -1.63
C ARG A 106 6.77 7.28 -2.66
N LYS A 107 8.08 7.39 -2.47
CA LYS A 107 8.98 8.19 -3.34
C LYS A 107 8.79 7.89 -4.84
N GLN A 108 8.57 6.62 -5.19
CA GLN A 108 8.35 6.23 -6.57
C GLN A 108 7.05 6.81 -7.15
N ASN A 109 5.96 6.83 -6.37
CA ASN A 109 4.68 7.40 -6.79
C ASN A 109 4.77 8.91 -7.02
N LYS A 110 5.48 9.63 -6.12
CA LYS A 110 5.80 11.05 -6.30
C LYS A 110 6.59 11.30 -7.59
N LYS A 111 7.66 10.53 -7.82
CA LYS A 111 8.48 10.64 -9.05
C LYS A 111 7.68 10.36 -10.31
N ASN A 112 6.81 9.34 -10.28
CA ASN A 112 5.98 8.98 -11.42
C ASN A 112 5.00 10.12 -11.78
N LEU A 113 4.34 10.72 -10.77
CA LEU A 113 3.48 11.89 -10.99
C LEU A 113 4.27 13.06 -11.60
N CYS A 114 5.41 13.43 -11.01
CA CYS A 114 6.23 14.53 -11.53
C CYS A 114 6.67 14.31 -12.97
N ARG A 115 7.09 13.07 -13.31
CA ARG A 115 7.52 12.71 -14.69
C ARG A 115 6.35 12.78 -15.67
N GLU A 116 5.18 12.32 -15.28
CA GLU A 116 3.98 12.38 -16.11
C GLU A 116 3.56 13.81 -16.40
N VAL A 117 3.44 14.65 -15.37
CA VAL A 117 3.12 16.08 -15.51
C VAL A 117 4.15 16.77 -16.42
N ALA A 118 5.45 16.56 -16.19
CA ALA A 118 6.50 17.14 -17.02
C ALA A 118 6.42 16.69 -18.50
N LYS A 119 6.10 15.39 -18.74
CA LYS A 119 5.93 14.86 -20.09
C LYS A 119 4.72 15.48 -20.80
N LEU A 120 3.60 15.65 -20.09
CA LEU A 120 2.39 16.24 -20.67
C LEU A 120 2.59 17.73 -20.97
N ARG A 121 3.26 18.49 -20.09
CA ARG A 121 3.65 19.89 -20.34
C ARG A 121 4.56 20.06 -21.56
N LYS A 122 5.54 19.17 -21.73
CA LYS A 122 6.40 19.18 -22.95
C LYS A 122 5.61 18.95 -24.24
N ARG A 123 4.42 18.35 -24.17
CA ARG A 123 3.51 18.15 -25.30
C ARG A 123 2.58 19.35 -25.54
N GLY A 124 2.75 20.45 -24.81
CA GLY A 124 1.95 21.66 -24.93
C GLY A 124 0.55 21.56 -24.32
N MET A 125 0.28 20.57 -23.46
CA MET A 125 -1.02 20.42 -22.84
C MET A 125 -1.26 21.47 -21.76
N SER A 126 -2.48 21.97 -21.67
CA SER A 126 -2.93 22.88 -20.62
C SER A 126 -2.96 22.17 -19.24
N ASP A 127 -2.91 22.94 -18.17
CA ASP A 127 -3.00 22.37 -16.80
C ASP A 127 -4.32 21.62 -16.58
N GLU A 128 -5.43 22.01 -17.23
CA GLU A 128 -6.71 21.31 -17.19
C GLU A 128 -6.63 19.92 -17.85
N GLU A 129 -6.09 19.85 -19.06
CA GLU A 129 -5.88 18.57 -19.77
C GLU A 129 -4.95 17.64 -19.00
N ILE A 130 -3.90 18.19 -18.36
CA ILE A 130 -2.97 17.45 -17.52
C ILE A 130 -3.71 16.88 -16.29
N ARG A 131 -4.59 17.67 -15.66
CA ARG A 131 -5.40 17.19 -14.52
C ARG A 131 -6.29 16.02 -14.90
N ILE A 132 -6.94 16.08 -16.05
CA ILE A 132 -7.79 14.98 -16.54
C ILE A 132 -6.92 13.74 -16.79
N LYS A 133 -5.81 13.85 -17.48
CA LYS A 133 -4.94 12.72 -17.83
C LYS A 133 -4.22 12.11 -16.63
N ALA A 134 -3.79 12.92 -15.66
CA ALA A 134 -3.13 12.49 -14.46
C ALA A 134 -4.10 12.24 -13.28
N SER A 135 -5.41 12.27 -13.51
CA SER A 135 -6.46 12.21 -12.47
C SER A 135 -6.28 11.04 -11.49
N SER A 136 -5.99 9.84 -11.97
CA SER A 136 -5.76 8.67 -11.14
C SER A 136 -4.59 8.86 -10.17
N ARG A 137 -3.45 9.41 -10.63
CA ARG A 137 -2.28 9.68 -9.77
C ARG A 137 -2.53 10.86 -8.83
N LEU A 138 -3.24 11.89 -9.29
CA LEU A 138 -3.63 13.01 -8.45
C LEU A 138 -4.60 12.57 -7.35
N GLY A 139 -5.59 11.73 -7.70
CA GLY A 139 -6.50 11.12 -6.72
C GLY A 139 -5.75 10.30 -5.66
N PHE A 140 -4.76 9.51 -6.08
CA PHE A 140 -3.89 8.78 -5.15
C PHE A 140 -3.19 9.73 -4.15
N MET A 141 -2.72 10.90 -4.59
CA MET A 141 -2.04 11.87 -3.73
C MET A 141 -2.95 12.54 -2.70
N GLN A 142 -4.27 12.51 -2.85
CA GLN A 142 -5.21 13.11 -1.89
C GLN A 142 -5.25 12.37 -0.55
N HIS A 143 -4.91 11.10 -0.53
CA HIS A 143 -4.91 10.26 0.67
C HIS A 143 -3.64 10.39 1.52
N CYS A 144 -2.80 11.39 1.24
CA CYS A 144 -1.55 11.61 1.98
C CYS A 144 -1.17 13.11 2.03
N ASN A 145 -0.17 13.44 2.85
CA ASN A 145 0.35 14.80 2.98
C ASN A 145 1.13 15.22 1.72
N SER A 146 0.41 15.63 0.68
CA SER A 146 0.97 15.96 -0.64
C SER A 146 0.74 17.39 -1.09
N ILE A 147 0.14 18.26 -0.27
CA ILE A 147 -0.24 19.64 -0.60
C ILE A 147 0.95 20.43 -1.19
N TYR A 148 2.11 20.34 -0.58
CA TYR A 148 3.31 21.00 -1.07
C TYR A 148 3.71 20.52 -2.48
N LEU A 149 3.70 19.21 -2.72
CA LEU A 149 4.01 18.62 -4.04
C LEU A 149 3.01 19.11 -5.10
N LEU A 150 1.72 19.09 -4.79
CA LEU A 150 0.67 19.52 -5.72
C LEU A 150 0.78 21.01 -6.04
N LYS A 151 1.06 21.87 -5.06
CA LYS A 151 1.35 23.30 -5.28
C LYS A 151 2.57 23.48 -6.19
N THR A 152 3.67 22.77 -5.94
CA THR A 152 4.89 22.83 -6.78
C THR A 152 4.61 22.43 -8.23
N LEU A 153 3.70 21.49 -8.44
CA LEU A 153 3.27 21.05 -9.78
C LEU A 153 2.20 21.95 -10.41
N ASN A 154 1.79 23.04 -9.76
CA ASN A 154 0.67 23.89 -10.15
C ASN A 154 -0.66 23.11 -10.35
N MET A 155 -0.86 22.06 -9.54
CA MET A 155 -2.07 21.24 -9.57
C MET A 155 -2.89 21.55 -8.32
N LYS A 156 -4.13 22.05 -8.51
CA LYS A 156 -5.07 22.26 -7.39
C LYS A 156 -5.48 20.93 -6.79
N THR A 157 -5.70 20.90 -5.48
CA THR A 157 -6.36 19.77 -4.81
C THR A 157 -7.82 19.70 -5.19
N PHE A 158 -8.44 18.51 -5.19
CA PHE A 158 -9.89 18.40 -5.52
C PHE A 158 -10.78 19.20 -4.56
N SER A 159 -10.36 19.37 -3.30
CA SER A 159 -11.07 20.22 -2.32
C SER A 159 -11.07 21.72 -2.67
N GLU A 160 -10.08 22.20 -3.41
CA GLU A 160 -10.04 23.59 -3.86
C GLU A 160 -10.92 23.86 -5.10
N VAL A 161 -11.29 22.79 -5.81
CA VAL A 161 -12.14 22.87 -7.02
C VAL A 161 -13.63 22.89 -6.67
N THR A 162 -14.05 22.14 -5.65
CA THR A 162 -15.45 22.14 -5.20
C THR A 162 -15.86 23.46 -4.56
N ASN A 163 -14.92 24.22 -3.98
CA ASN A 163 -15.18 25.54 -3.40
C ASN A 163 -15.18 26.68 -4.44
N SER A 164 -14.65 26.47 -5.64
CA SER A 164 -14.65 27.49 -6.71
C SER A 164 -15.83 27.36 -7.69
N SER A 165 -16.65 26.31 -7.57
CA SER A 165 -17.85 26.08 -8.41
C SER A 165 -19.16 26.47 -7.71
N GLY A 166 -19.08 27.12 -6.53
CA GLY A 166 -20.22 27.49 -5.69
C GLY A 166 -20.37 29.00 -5.47
N ASN A 167 -20.00 29.83 -6.46
CA ASN A 167 -20.34 31.25 -6.51
C ASN A 167 -21.00 31.60 -7.83
#